data_6e91328be02d688ad1c99dc2620b7e24
#
_entry.id   6e91328be02d688ad1c99dc2620b7e24
#
_cell.length_a   1.000
_cell.length_b   1.000
_cell.length_c   1.000
_cell.angle_alpha   90.00
_cell.angle_beta   90.00
_cell.angle_gamma   90.00
#
_symmetry.space_group_name_H-M   'P 1'
#
loop_
_entity.id
_entity.type
_entity.pdbx_description
1 polymer ?
#
loop_
_entity_poly.entity_id
_entity_poly.type
_entity_poly.pdbx_seq_one_letter_code
_entity_poly.pdbx_strand_id
1 'polypeptide(L)'
;MPLIPHKQHHFDGVRLQLATGFDAEWIPAMWKECVTGTTQRTSRWQLPDEYGTAVFVKVYRRRPSHGLLRRLLPGRAQREGLGYIEFSNRGIDTIPLLAWGEERYWGLWERGVVVTKAVDAKTVEEEFSTSEDTELLFDTSEQLARIHGVGLSHGDPLVRNFLATRPVPTPFDLPSWSRLSRSSQRRDLIRFLGSIASLTGCLEMTADLLSRYSEQMAHLPQSEEDLLEEAQKYALEKKQT
;
A
#
# COMPACT_ATOMS: atom_id res chain seq x y z
N MET A 1 -12.43 9.53 -11.54
CA MET A 1 -12.05 10.72 -10.74
C MET A 1 -10.97 11.49 -11.48
N PRO A 2 -11.02 12.83 -11.62
CA PRO A 2 -9.94 13.53 -12.32
C PRO A 2 -8.64 13.37 -11.55
N LEU A 3 -7.53 13.25 -12.30
CA LEU A 3 -6.16 13.31 -11.78
C LEU A 3 -6.06 14.43 -10.75
N ILE A 4 -5.71 14.11 -9.52
CA ILE A 4 -5.39 15.14 -8.53
C ILE A 4 -4.12 15.82 -9.05
N PRO A 5 -4.18 17.09 -9.48
CA PRO A 5 -2.99 17.76 -9.98
C PRO A 5 -1.98 17.90 -8.86
N HIS A 6 -0.78 17.40 -9.08
CA HIS A 6 0.33 17.54 -8.14
C HIS A 6 1.23 18.67 -8.59
N LYS A 7 1.50 19.61 -7.69
CA LYS A 7 2.44 20.71 -7.94
C LYS A 7 3.82 20.32 -7.39
N GLN A 8 4.85 20.49 -8.21
CA GLN A 8 6.22 20.24 -7.75
C GLN A 8 6.68 21.35 -6.80
N HIS A 9 7.28 20.96 -5.71
CA HIS A 9 7.87 21.84 -4.69
C HIS A 9 9.29 21.39 -4.34
N HIS A 10 10.17 22.34 -4.07
CA HIS A 10 11.56 22.11 -3.67
C HIS A 10 11.81 22.70 -2.29
N PHE A 11 12.40 21.91 -1.40
CA PHE A 11 12.74 22.29 -0.04
C PHE A 11 14.03 21.57 0.37
N ASP A 12 15.10 22.30 0.70
CA ASP A 12 16.37 21.77 1.23
C ASP A 12 16.90 20.49 0.55
N GLY A 13 16.96 20.48 -0.79
CA GLY A 13 17.38 19.30 -1.55
C GLY A 13 16.32 18.21 -1.71
N VAL A 14 15.14 18.42 -1.16
CA VAL A 14 13.98 17.54 -1.28
C VAL A 14 13.13 17.97 -2.47
N ARG A 15 12.71 17.02 -3.30
CA ARG A 15 11.70 17.22 -4.34
C ARG A 15 10.42 16.57 -3.90
N LEU A 16 9.36 17.37 -3.78
CA LEU A 16 8.01 16.89 -3.42
C LEU A 16 7.03 17.17 -4.55
N GLN A 17 6.07 16.28 -4.69
CA GLN A 17 4.85 16.45 -5.46
C GLN A 17 3.72 16.66 -4.44
N LEU A 18 3.03 17.78 -4.53
CA LEU A 18 1.97 18.16 -3.59
C LEU A 18 0.62 18.10 -4.28
N ALA A 19 -0.35 17.43 -3.67
CA ALA A 19 -1.73 17.48 -4.11
C ALA A 19 -2.32 18.87 -3.83
N THR A 20 -3.36 19.23 -4.58
CA THR A 20 -4.16 20.42 -4.29
C THR A 20 -4.73 20.35 -2.87
N GLY A 21 -4.52 21.40 -2.08
CA GLY A 21 -4.98 21.46 -0.68
C GLY A 21 -3.94 20.99 0.35
N PHE A 22 -2.76 20.52 -0.10
CA PHE A 22 -1.62 20.33 0.82
C PHE A 22 -0.68 21.53 0.67
N ASP A 23 -0.58 22.34 1.74
CA ASP A 23 0.19 23.57 1.70
C ASP A 23 1.69 23.32 1.82
N ALA A 24 2.48 23.97 0.95
CA ALA A 24 3.92 23.90 0.97
C ALA A 24 4.53 24.48 2.27
N GLU A 25 3.84 25.41 2.93
CA GLU A 25 4.28 26.03 4.18
C GLU A 25 4.34 25.01 5.34
N TRP A 26 3.59 23.93 5.27
CA TRP A 26 3.59 22.88 6.29
C TRP A 26 4.82 21.97 6.23
N ILE A 27 5.53 21.95 5.08
CA ILE A 27 6.63 21.01 4.82
C ILE A 27 7.77 21.15 5.83
N PRO A 28 8.29 22.37 6.16
CA PRO A 28 9.40 22.48 7.09
C PRO A 28 9.10 21.91 8.47
N ALA A 29 7.89 22.18 9.01
CA ALA A 29 7.47 21.66 10.31
C ALA A 29 7.30 20.14 10.29
N MET A 30 6.55 19.62 9.32
CA MET A 30 6.36 18.19 9.12
C MET A 30 7.71 17.45 8.93
N TRP A 31 8.61 18.02 8.12
CA TRP A 31 9.90 17.42 7.85
C TRP A 31 10.77 17.33 9.10
N LYS A 32 10.85 18.41 9.86
CA LYS A 32 11.57 18.45 11.12
C LYS A 32 11.04 17.42 12.12
N GLU A 33 9.74 17.33 12.27
CA GLU A 33 9.10 16.49 13.27
C GLU A 33 9.05 15.01 12.85
N CYS A 34 8.54 14.73 11.64
CA CYS A 34 8.26 13.37 11.21
C CYS A 34 9.39 12.70 10.44
N VAL A 35 10.30 13.47 9.82
CA VAL A 35 11.34 12.91 8.96
C VAL A 35 12.71 12.94 9.60
N THR A 36 13.12 14.07 10.20
CA THR A 36 14.43 14.22 10.84
C THR A 36 14.39 14.04 12.35
N GLY A 37 13.27 14.39 13.00
CA GLY A 37 13.10 14.33 14.45
C GLY A 37 12.76 12.95 15.01
N THR A 38 12.52 11.96 14.17
CA THR A 38 12.15 10.60 14.61
C THR A 38 12.83 9.52 13.78
N THR A 39 13.01 8.34 14.36
CA THR A 39 13.43 7.11 13.67
C THR A 39 12.23 6.27 13.20
N GLN A 40 11.02 6.60 13.60
CA GLN A 40 9.81 5.87 13.21
C GLN A 40 9.63 5.87 11.68
N ARG A 41 9.11 4.77 11.16
CA ARG A 41 8.82 4.64 9.73
C ARG A 41 7.55 5.38 9.35
N THR A 42 6.56 5.41 10.22
CA THR A 42 5.28 6.06 9.99
C THR A 42 4.92 6.87 11.23
N SER A 43 4.54 8.11 11.03
CA SER A 43 4.11 9.03 12.08
C SER A 43 2.77 9.64 11.70
N ARG A 44 1.87 9.82 12.68
CA ARG A 44 0.68 10.64 12.51
C ARG A 44 1.08 12.08 12.81
N TRP A 45 0.72 13.00 11.93
CA TRP A 45 0.98 14.42 12.07
C TRP A 45 -0.30 15.21 11.92
N GLN A 46 -0.50 16.20 12.80
CA GLN A 46 -1.66 17.07 12.78
C GLN A 46 -1.37 18.27 11.89
N LEU A 47 -2.20 18.51 10.88
CA LEU A 47 -2.09 19.70 10.07
C LEU A 47 -2.38 20.94 10.94
N PRO A 48 -1.68 22.07 10.69
CA PRO A 48 -1.92 23.33 11.39
C PRO A 48 -3.16 24.06 10.81
N ASP A 49 -4.23 23.35 10.51
CA ASP A 49 -5.47 23.89 10.02
C ASP A 49 -6.55 23.92 11.11
N GLU A 50 -7.55 24.78 10.94
CA GLU A 50 -8.68 24.92 11.85
C GLU A 50 -9.57 23.65 11.92
N TYR A 51 -9.44 22.77 10.96
CA TYR A 51 -10.24 21.55 10.83
C TYR A 51 -9.62 20.34 11.52
N GLY A 52 -8.42 20.48 12.07
CA GLY A 52 -7.75 19.42 12.82
C GLY A 52 -7.44 18.17 12.00
N THR A 53 -7.28 18.33 10.69
CA THR A 53 -7.01 17.22 9.77
C THR A 53 -5.67 16.57 10.11
N ALA A 54 -5.66 15.25 10.32
CA ALA A 54 -4.44 14.48 10.52
C ALA A 54 -3.98 13.83 9.22
N VAL A 55 -2.68 13.64 9.12
CA VAL A 55 -2.05 12.92 8.02
C VAL A 55 -1.13 11.83 8.54
N PHE A 56 -0.92 10.78 7.75
CA PHE A 56 0.15 9.84 7.98
C PHE A 56 1.35 10.18 7.10
N VAL A 57 2.50 10.33 7.76
CA VAL A 57 3.79 10.60 7.12
C VAL A 57 4.62 9.33 7.18
N LYS A 58 4.82 8.68 6.05
CA LYS A 58 5.61 7.46 5.92
C LYS A 58 6.97 7.78 5.33
N VAL A 59 8.02 7.38 6.05
CA VAL A 59 9.40 7.72 5.72
C VAL A 59 10.18 6.48 5.30
N TYR A 60 10.77 6.55 4.14
CA TYR A 60 11.71 5.58 3.61
C TYR A 60 13.14 6.08 3.78
N ARG A 61 13.97 5.35 4.52
CA ARG A 61 15.36 5.70 4.79
C ARG A 61 16.31 4.77 4.06
N ARG A 62 17.46 5.30 3.69
CA ARG A 62 18.55 4.52 3.14
C ARG A 62 18.98 3.44 4.14
N ARG A 63 19.22 2.25 3.62
CA ARG A 63 19.86 1.17 4.40
C ARG A 63 21.35 1.11 4.05
N PRO A 64 22.23 0.75 4.99
CA PRO A 64 23.68 0.59 4.72
C PRO A 64 23.97 -0.37 3.55
N SER A 65 23.15 -1.41 3.39
CA SER A 65 23.25 -2.40 2.30
C SER A 65 22.87 -1.89 0.92
N HIS A 66 22.37 -0.64 0.79
CA HIS A 66 22.02 -0.08 -0.51
C HIS A 66 23.28 0.37 -1.24
N GLY A 67 23.71 -0.41 -2.23
CA GLY A 67 24.81 -0.05 -3.12
C GLY A 67 24.53 1.21 -3.95
N LEU A 68 25.57 1.81 -4.52
CA LEU A 68 25.51 3.08 -5.25
C LEU A 68 24.48 3.06 -6.39
N LEU A 69 24.48 2.00 -7.21
CA LEU A 69 23.55 1.87 -8.33
C LEU A 69 22.08 1.89 -7.89
N ARG A 70 21.76 1.26 -6.75
CA ARG A 70 20.40 1.26 -6.21
C ARG A 70 19.95 2.66 -5.76
N ARG A 71 20.89 3.50 -5.36
CA ARG A 71 20.62 4.89 -4.92
C ARG A 71 20.39 5.85 -6.09
N LEU A 72 20.80 5.49 -7.31
CA LEU A 72 20.50 6.26 -8.52
C LEU A 72 19.07 6.01 -9.02
N LEU A 73 18.49 4.86 -8.70
CA LEU A 73 17.14 4.49 -9.11
C LEU A 73 16.07 5.22 -8.26
N PRO A 74 14.82 5.29 -8.77
CA PRO A 74 13.67 5.76 -8.00
C PRO A 74 13.52 4.99 -6.70
N GLY A 75 13.35 5.71 -5.58
CA GLY A 75 13.14 5.12 -4.27
C GLY A 75 11.74 4.53 -4.10
N ARG A 76 11.52 3.90 -2.94
CA ARG A 76 10.21 3.32 -2.62
C ARG A 76 9.12 4.38 -2.49
N ALA A 77 9.42 5.56 -1.97
CA ALA A 77 8.44 6.66 -1.84
C ALA A 77 7.90 7.10 -3.21
N GLN A 78 8.79 7.25 -4.21
CA GLN A 78 8.37 7.60 -5.56
C GLN A 78 7.50 6.50 -6.17
N ARG A 79 7.86 5.23 -6.00
CA ARG A 79 7.06 4.12 -6.50
C ARG A 79 5.69 4.05 -5.82
N GLU A 80 5.64 4.25 -4.50
CA GLU A 80 4.38 4.24 -3.76
C GLU A 80 3.48 5.41 -4.17
N GLY A 81 4.02 6.63 -4.29
CA GLY A 81 3.26 7.79 -4.78
C GLY A 81 2.68 7.57 -6.17
N LEU A 82 3.49 7.03 -7.10
CA LEU A 82 3.00 6.65 -8.44
C LEU A 82 1.96 5.51 -8.37
N GLY A 83 2.07 4.61 -7.40
CA GLY A 83 1.08 3.56 -7.16
C GLY A 83 -0.28 4.13 -6.83
N TYR A 84 -0.37 5.04 -5.88
CA TYR A 84 -1.62 5.71 -5.53
C TYR A 84 -2.25 6.42 -6.73
N ILE A 85 -1.43 7.12 -7.54
CA ILE A 85 -1.88 7.81 -8.74
C ILE A 85 -2.41 6.81 -9.78
N GLU A 86 -1.68 5.74 -10.06
CA GLU A 86 -2.07 4.77 -11.09
C GLU A 86 -3.33 3.99 -10.68
N PHE A 87 -3.47 3.60 -9.40
CA PHE A 87 -4.67 2.97 -8.88
C PHE A 87 -5.89 3.88 -9.04
N SER A 88 -5.78 5.13 -8.61
CA SER A 88 -6.84 6.13 -8.76
C SER A 88 -7.21 6.36 -10.21
N ASN A 89 -6.23 6.44 -11.14
CA ASN A 89 -6.47 6.59 -12.58
C ASN A 89 -7.23 5.42 -13.20
N ARG A 90 -7.10 4.23 -12.60
CA ARG A 90 -7.81 3.02 -13.00
C ARG A 90 -9.14 2.80 -12.27
N GLY A 91 -9.58 3.79 -11.47
CA GLY A 91 -10.85 3.71 -10.74
C GLY A 91 -10.81 2.82 -9.49
N ILE A 92 -9.62 2.52 -8.98
CA ILE A 92 -9.47 1.88 -7.68
C ILE A 92 -9.31 2.96 -6.62
N ASP A 93 -10.26 3.04 -5.70
CA ASP A 93 -10.19 3.96 -4.58
C ASP A 93 -9.05 3.56 -3.64
N THR A 94 -8.25 4.56 -3.25
CA THR A 94 -7.12 4.43 -2.32
C THR A 94 -7.20 5.51 -1.25
N ILE A 95 -6.37 5.40 -0.22
CA ILE A 95 -6.21 6.51 0.72
C ILE A 95 -5.74 7.75 -0.05
N PRO A 96 -6.34 8.95 0.19
CA PRO A 96 -5.94 10.16 -0.50
C PRO A 96 -4.45 10.48 -0.30
N LEU A 97 -3.70 10.50 -1.41
CA LEU A 97 -2.30 10.91 -1.44
C LEU A 97 -2.23 12.44 -1.43
N LEU A 98 -1.52 13.01 -0.46
CA LEU A 98 -1.38 14.46 -0.29
C LEU A 98 -0.01 14.97 -0.76
N ALA A 99 1.04 14.23 -0.46
CA ALA A 99 2.37 14.56 -0.94
C ALA A 99 3.25 13.33 -1.05
N TRP A 100 4.20 13.36 -1.94
CA TRP A 100 5.26 12.36 -2.01
C TRP A 100 6.52 12.93 -2.63
N GLY A 101 7.67 12.37 -2.29
CA GLY A 101 8.92 12.80 -2.88
C GLY A 101 10.15 12.19 -2.24
N GLU A 102 11.30 12.73 -2.64
CA GLU A 102 12.60 12.19 -2.28
C GLU A 102 13.60 13.30 -1.99
N GLU A 103 14.43 13.07 -1.00
CA GLU A 103 15.67 13.78 -0.76
C GLU A 103 16.81 13.06 -1.48
N ARG A 104 17.55 13.81 -2.28
CA ARG A 104 18.71 13.31 -3.00
C ARG A 104 19.91 14.20 -2.73
N TYR A 105 21.02 13.58 -2.36
CA TYR A 105 22.29 14.26 -2.21
C TYR A 105 23.23 13.83 -3.34
N TRP A 106 23.72 14.77 -4.12
CA TRP A 106 24.51 14.51 -5.35
C TRP A 106 23.82 13.53 -6.31
N GLY A 107 22.50 13.66 -6.46
CA GLY A 107 21.70 12.74 -7.26
C GLY A 107 21.41 11.39 -6.63
N LEU A 108 22.04 11.07 -5.50
CA LEU A 108 21.88 9.82 -4.78
C LEU A 108 20.72 9.90 -3.79
N TRP A 109 19.83 8.92 -3.85
CA TRP A 109 18.71 8.81 -2.92
C TRP A 109 19.17 8.58 -1.47
N GLU A 110 18.68 9.39 -0.56
CA GLU A 110 18.94 9.29 0.88
C GLU A 110 17.69 8.90 1.66
N ARG A 111 16.59 9.57 1.40
CA ARG A 111 15.30 9.26 2.01
C ARG A 111 14.15 9.67 1.10
N GLY A 112 12.98 9.12 1.37
CA GLY A 112 11.75 9.47 0.67
C GLY A 112 10.60 9.55 1.63
N VAL A 113 9.56 10.30 1.28
CA VAL A 113 8.37 10.50 2.08
C VAL A 113 7.12 10.29 1.23
N VAL A 114 6.11 9.72 1.85
CA VAL A 114 4.74 9.64 1.34
C VAL A 114 3.83 10.18 2.43
N VAL A 115 2.98 11.14 2.08
CA VAL A 115 2.00 11.76 2.98
C VAL A 115 0.61 11.42 2.48
N THR A 116 -0.18 10.79 3.30
CA THR A 116 -1.56 10.44 3.00
C THR A 116 -2.50 11.03 4.05
N LYS A 117 -3.75 11.27 3.68
CA LYS A 117 -4.77 11.65 4.64
C LYS A 117 -4.93 10.55 5.69
N ALA A 118 -5.03 10.92 6.96
CA ALA A 118 -5.39 9.95 7.99
C ALA A 118 -6.86 9.57 7.80
N VAL A 119 -7.11 8.29 7.65
CA VAL A 119 -8.45 7.70 7.59
C VAL A 119 -8.70 7.03 8.93
N ASP A 120 -9.83 7.32 9.55
CA ASP A 120 -10.23 6.71 10.81
C ASP A 120 -10.94 5.37 10.51
N ALA A 121 -10.16 4.41 10.09
CA ALA A 121 -10.58 3.05 9.83
C ALA A 121 -9.48 2.08 10.27
N LYS A 122 -9.89 0.95 10.83
CA LYS A 122 -8.99 -0.15 11.12
C LYS A 122 -8.55 -0.84 9.82
N THR A 123 -7.47 -1.59 9.88
CA THR A 123 -7.13 -2.54 8.81
C THR A 123 -8.12 -3.71 8.80
N VAL A 124 -8.22 -4.40 7.68
CA VAL A 124 -9.04 -5.62 7.57
C VAL A 124 -8.60 -6.67 8.60
N GLU A 125 -7.29 -6.80 8.85
CA GLU A 125 -6.75 -7.70 9.88
C GLU A 125 -7.23 -7.33 11.28
N GLU A 126 -7.16 -6.05 11.66
CA GLU A 126 -7.60 -5.54 12.97
C GLU A 126 -9.12 -5.65 13.15
N GLU A 127 -9.89 -5.34 12.12
CA GLU A 127 -11.35 -5.43 12.18
C GLU A 127 -11.80 -6.89 12.28
N PHE A 128 -11.26 -7.76 11.42
CA PHE A 128 -11.57 -9.19 11.47
C PHE A 128 -11.21 -9.81 12.84
N SER A 129 -10.06 -9.45 13.41
CA SER A 129 -9.63 -9.95 14.72
C SER A 129 -10.56 -9.56 15.86
N THR A 130 -11.41 -8.54 15.69
CA THR A 130 -12.38 -8.10 16.71
C THR A 130 -13.81 -8.50 16.43
N SER A 131 -14.21 -8.59 15.16
CA SER A 131 -15.61 -8.83 14.73
C SER A 131 -15.84 -10.24 14.18
N GLU A 132 -14.77 -10.93 13.77
CA GLU A 132 -14.83 -12.19 13.02
C GLU A 132 -15.71 -12.11 11.75
N ASP A 133 -15.84 -10.88 11.18
CA ASP A 133 -16.64 -10.60 9.99
C ASP A 133 -15.98 -11.22 8.74
N THR A 134 -16.42 -12.43 8.40
CA THR A 134 -15.93 -13.16 7.22
C THR A 134 -16.27 -12.47 5.91
N GLU A 135 -17.41 -11.75 5.83
CA GLU A 135 -17.81 -10.99 4.62
C GLU A 135 -16.77 -9.94 4.25
N LEU A 136 -16.12 -9.34 5.25
CA LEU A 136 -15.03 -8.40 5.01
C LEU A 136 -13.83 -9.05 4.27
N LEU A 137 -13.55 -10.33 4.51
CA LEU A 137 -12.49 -11.05 3.79
C LEU A 137 -12.92 -11.36 2.35
N PHE A 138 -14.20 -11.69 2.12
CA PHE A 138 -14.75 -11.86 0.77
C PHE A 138 -14.72 -10.55 -0.02
N ASP A 139 -15.16 -9.44 0.56
CA ASP A 139 -15.06 -8.10 -0.04
C ASP A 139 -13.62 -7.74 -0.40
N THR A 140 -12.65 -8.15 0.43
CA THR A 140 -11.22 -7.91 0.17
C THR A 140 -10.70 -8.76 -0.99
N SER A 141 -11.18 -10.00 -1.12
CA SER A 141 -10.87 -10.88 -2.25
C SER A 141 -11.41 -10.30 -3.56
N GLU A 142 -12.66 -9.82 -3.55
CA GLU A 142 -13.27 -9.14 -4.70
C GLU A 142 -12.51 -7.85 -5.06
N GLN A 143 -12.08 -7.07 -4.06
CA GLN A 143 -11.27 -5.89 -4.31
C GLN A 143 -9.93 -6.23 -4.95
N LEU A 144 -9.28 -7.32 -4.54
CA LEU A 144 -8.07 -7.81 -5.20
C LEU A 144 -8.34 -8.23 -6.65
N ALA A 145 -9.47 -8.91 -6.91
CA ALA A 145 -9.89 -9.25 -8.26
C ALA A 145 -10.12 -7.99 -9.12
N ARG A 146 -10.76 -6.96 -8.57
CA ARG A 146 -10.95 -5.67 -9.27
C ARG A 146 -9.61 -4.99 -9.60
N ILE A 147 -8.65 -4.98 -8.67
CA ILE A 147 -7.30 -4.46 -8.91
C ILE A 147 -6.64 -5.20 -10.08
N HIS A 148 -6.71 -6.52 -10.08
CA HIS A 148 -6.17 -7.35 -11.17
C HIS A 148 -6.94 -7.15 -12.48
N GLY A 149 -8.26 -7.02 -12.41
CA GLY A 149 -9.14 -6.78 -13.57
C GLY A 149 -8.83 -5.48 -14.32
N VAL A 150 -8.35 -4.44 -13.63
CA VAL A 150 -7.89 -3.20 -14.28
C VAL A 150 -6.42 -3.25 -14.70
N GLY A 151 -5.78 -4.41 -14.62
CA GLY A 151 -4.41 -4.64 -15.09
C GLY A 151 -3.32 -4.17 -14.12
N LEU A 152 -3.61 -4.10 -12.82
CA LEU A 152 -2.67 -3.75 -11.76
C LEU A 152 -2.41 -4.93 -10.83
N SER A 153 -1.24 -4.93 -10.19
CA SER A 153 -0.86 -5.82 -9.08
C SER A 153 -0.54 -4.96 -7.87
N HIS A 154 -1.07 -5.32 -6.71
CA HIS A 154 -0.79 -4.63 -5.44
C HIS A 154 0.68 -4.80 -5.04
N GLY A 155 1.22 -6.00 -5.25
CA GLY A 155 2.60 -6.37 -4.95
C GLY A 155 2.84 -6.84 -3.51
N ASP A 156 1.95 -6.49 -2.57
CA ASP A 156 1.96 -6.96 -1.17
C ASP A 156 0.54 -6.93 -0.56
N PRO A 157 -0.44 -7.69 -1.12
CA PRO A 157 -1.85 -7.61 -0.73
C PRO A 157 -2.14 -8.43 0.54
N LEU A 158 -1.40 -8.16 1.61
CA LEU A 158 -1.72 -8.73 2.91
C LEU A 158 -3.00 -8.07 3.46
N VAL A 159 -3.83 -8.81 4.21
CA VAL A 159 -5.08 -8.27 4.77
C VAL A 159 -4.87 -7.01 5.61
N ARG A 160 -3.73 -6.86 6.25
CA ARG A 160 -3.34 -5.64 6.97
C ARG A 160 -3.03 -4.44 6.06
N ASN A 161 -2.91 -4.63 4.75
CA ASN A 161 -2.65 -3.57 3.76
C ASN A 161 -3.94 -3.15 3.03
N PHE A 162 -5.09 -3.48 3.63
CA PHE A 162 -6.40 -2.97 3.26
C PHE A 162 -7.07 -2.37 4.50
N LEU A 163 -7.69 -1.19 4.34
CA LEU A 163 -8.57 -0.63 5.36
C LEU A 163 -9.95 -1.25 5.26
N ALA A 164 -10.58 -1.51 6.39
CA ALA A 164 -11.94 -2.03 6.51
C ALA A 164 -12.99 -0.96 6.23
N THR A 165 -12.88 -0.31 5.08
CA THR A 165 -13.87 0.68 4.61
C THR A 165 -15.05 0.02 3.95
N ARG A 166 -16.21 0.69 3.99
CA ARG A 166 -17.43 0.22 3.31
C ARG A 166 -17.81 1.17 2.18
N PRO A 167 -18.39 0.73 1.06
CA PRO A 167 -18.79 -0.66 0.79
C PRO A 167 -17.65 -1.59 0.37
N VAL A 168 -16.45 -1.08 0.11
CA VAL A 168 -15.32 -1.86 -0.42
C VAL A 168 -14.05 -1.55 0.36
N PRO A 169 -13.26 -2.56 0.77
CA PRO A 169 -11.97 -2.36 1.42
C PRO A 169 -11.01 -1.54 0.57
N THR A 170 -10.33 -0.58 1.20
CA THR A 170 -9.43 0.36 0.52
C THR A 170 -7.98 -0.12 0.59
N PRO A 171 -7.31 -0.41 -0.55
CA PRO A 171 -5.91 -0.81 -0.58
C PRO A 171 -5.00 0.36 -0.21
N PHE A 172 -3.91 0.06 0.50
CA PHE A 172 -2.84 0.99 0.81
C PHE A 172 -1.49 0.26 0.92
N ASP A 173 -0.40 0.99 1.20
CA ASP A 173 0.98 0.47 1.23
C ASP A 173 1.41 -0.13 -0.13
N LEU A 174 1.47 0.71 -1.17
CA LEU A 174 1.68 0.35 -2.57
C LEU A 174 3.14 0.49 -3.09
N PRO A 175 4.23 0.31 -2.30
CA PRO A 175 5.59 0.50 -2.82
C PRO A 175 6.04 -0.61 -3.78
N SER A 176 5.31 -1.71 -3.83
CA SER A 176 5.62 -2.90 -4.63
C SER A 176 4.66 -3.13 -5.79
N TRP A 177 3.74 -2.19 -6.03
CA TRP A 177 2.78 -2.29 -7.12
C TRP A 177 3.47 -2.42 -8.48
N SER A 178 2.77 -3.00 -9.45
CA SER A 178 3.22 -3.12 -10.84
C SER A 178 2.03 -3.28 -11.79
N ARG A 179 2.29 -3.21 -13.09
CA ARG A 179 1.34 -3.72 -14.07
C ARG A 179 1.16 -5.22 -13.86
N LEU A 180 -0.07 -5.69 -14.06
CA LEU A 180 -0.40 -7.10 -13.90
C LEU A 180 0.37 -7.94 -14.90
N SER A 181 0.95 -9.02 -14.42
CA SER A 181 1.52 -10.12 -15.18
C SER A 181 1.13 -11.42 -14.49
N ARG A 182 1.23 -12.54 -15.19
CA ARG A 182 0.94 -13.85 -14.60
C ARG A 182 1.75 -14.10 -13.31
N SER A 183 3.02 -13.69 -13.29
CA SER A 183 3.88 -13.85 -12.12
C SER A 183 3.53 -12.92 -10.96
N SER A 184 3.13 -11.67 -11.24
CA SER A 184 2.71 -10.75 -10.18
C SER A 184 1.33 -11.13 -9.63
N GLN A 185 0.39 -11.57 -10.48
CA GLN A 185 -0.91 -12.10 -10.06
C GLN A 185 -0.75 -13.31 -9.13
N ARG A 186 0.07 -14.29 -9.53
CA ARG A 186 0.38 -15.46 -8.68
C ARG A 186 0.95 -15.05 -7.33
N ARG A 187 1.94 -14.17 -7.31
CA ARG A 187 2.56 -13.69 -6.07
C ARG A 187 1.54 -12.99 -5.17
N ASP A 188 0.68 -12.16 -5.73
CA ASP A 188 -0.35 -11.45 -4.98
C ASP A 188 -1.36 -12.43 -4.37
N LEU A 189 -1.83 -13.43 -5.13
CA LEU A 189 -2.74 -14.46 -4.62
C LEU A 189 -2.11 -15.27 -3.48
N ILE A 190 -0.89 -15.75 -3.64
CA ILE A 190 -0.19 -16.52 -2.60
C ILE A 190 -0.07 -15.72 -1.30
N ARG A 191 0.29 -14.43 -1.40
CA ARG A 191 0.44 -13.57 -0.23
C ARG A 191 -0.89 -13.27 0.43
N PHE A 192 -1.92 -12.98 -0.36
CA PHE A 192 -3.26 -12.69 0.13
C PHE A 192 -3.84 -13.89 0.85
N LEU A 193 -3.97 -15.02 0.16
CA LEU A 193 -4.52 -16.26 0.73
C LEU A 193 -3.68 -16.76 1.91
N GLY A 194 -2.36 -16.70 1.81
CA GLY A 194 -1.48 -17.09 2.91
C GLY A 194 -1.58 -16.18 4.12
N SER A 195 -1.86 -14.86 3.94
CA SER A 195 -2.12 -13.96 5.06
C SER A 195 -3.43 -14.32 5.78
N ILE A 196 -4.44 -14.75 5.04
CA ILE A 196 -5.74 -15.20 5.58
C ILE A 196 -5.58 -16.54 6.29
N ALA A 197 -4.90 -17.51 5.67
CA ALA A 197 -4.62 -18.80 6.33
C ALA A 197 -3.84 -18.63 7.64
N SER A 198 -2.94 -17.64 7.69
CA SER A 198 -2.21 -17.31 8.92
C SER A 198 -3.10 -16.66 9.98
N LEU A 199 -4.04 -15.81 9.58
CA LEU A 199 -4.95 -15.07 10.45
C LEU A 199 -6.05 -15.98 11.00
N THR A 200 -6.70 -16.77 10.15
CA THR A 200 -7.88 -17.57 10.50
C THR A 200 -7.53 -18.98 10.96
N GLY A 201 -6.40 -19.53 10.53
CA GLY A 201 -6.08 -20.95 10.69
C GLY A 201 -6.95 -21.90 9.85
N CYS A 202 -7.84 -21.37 8.99
CA CYS A 202 -8.83 -22.11 8.23
C CYS A 202 -8.44 -22.18 6.73
N LEU A 203 -8.15 -23.37 6.23
CA LEU A 203 -7.82 -23.59 4.83
C LEU A 203 -9.06 -23.62 3.92
N GLU A 204 -10.20 -24.06 4.43
CA GLU A 204 -11.45 -24.05 3.69
C GLU A 204 -11.84 -22.63 3.29
N MET A 205 -11.73 -21.69 4.22
CA MET A 205 -11.97 -20.27 3.93
C MET A 205 -11.06 -19.74 2.82
N THR A 206 -9.80 -20.17 2.73
CA THR A 206 -8.91 -19.74 1.65
C THR A 206 -9.34 -20.28 0.29
N ALA A 207 -9.92 -21.46 0.23
CA ALA A 207 -10.49 -22.04 -0.99
C ALA A 207 -11.74 -21.26 -1.43
N ASP A 208 -12.65 -20.94 -0.51
CA ASP A 208 -13.86 -20.16 -0.80
C ASP A 208 -13.49 -18.75 -1.31
N LEU A 209 -12.49 -18.09 -0.72
CA LEU A 209 -12.01 -16.79 -1.16
C LEU A 209 -11.35 -16.84 -2.54
N LEU A 210 -10.61 -17.92 -2.85
CA LEU A 210 -10.05 -18.12 -4.19
C LEU A 210 -11.15 -18.36 -5.22
N SER A 211 -12.18 -19.13 -4.88
CA SER A 211 -13.37 -19.32 -5.73
C SER A 211 -14.04 -17.98 -6.03
N ARG A 212 -14.28 -17.16 -5.00
CA ARG A 212 -14.87 -15.82 -5.14
C ARG A 212 -14.02 -14.89 -6.01
N TYR A 213 -12.71 -14.94 -5.87
CA TYR A 213 -11.79 -14.24 -6.75
C TYR A 213 -11.90 -14.73 -8.20
N SER A 214 -11.94 -16.04 -8.42
CA SER A 214 -11.95 -16.66 -9.74
C SER A 214 -13.23 -16.35 -10.54
N GLU A 215 -14.37 -16.16 -9.87
CA GLU A 215 -15.62 -15.73 -10.49
C GLU A 215 -15.51 -14.38 -11.24
N GLN A 216 -14.58 -13.52 -10.82
CA GLN A 216 -14.38 -12.19 -11.41
C GLN A 216 -13.21 -12.14 -12.39
N MET A 217 -12.43 -13.22 -12.49
CA MET A 217 -11.23 -13.26 -13.31
C MET A 217 -11.35 -14.27 -14.45
N ALA A 218 -11.03 -13.86 -15.68
CA ALA A 218 -11.09 -14.75 -16.83
C ALA A 218 -10.14 -15.96 -16.74
N HIS A 219 -8.99 -15.77 -16.06
CA HIS A 219 -7.97 -16.79 -15.93
C HIS A 219 -7.21 -16.66 -14.60
N LEU A 220 -6.96 -17.80 -13.97
CA LEU A 220 -5.99 -17.89 -12.87
C LEU A 220 -4.55 -18.04 -13.40
N PRO A 221 -3.55 -17.59 -12.65
CA PRO A 221 -2.14 -17.71 -13.04
C PRO A 221 -1.61 -19.15 -13.03
N GLN A 222 -2.25 -20.04 -12.27
CA GLN A 222 -2.00 -21.50 -12.18
C GLN A 222 -3.24 -22.22 -11.66
N SER A 223 -3.17 -23.54 -11.40
CA SER A 223 -4.28 -24.30 -10.83
C SER A 223 -4.64 -23.78 -9.42
N GLU A 224 -5.90 -23.95 -9.02
CA GLU A 224 -6.36 -23.59 -7.67
C GLU A 224 -5.60 -24.39 -6.61
N GLU A 225 -5.38 -25.68 -6.84
CA GLU A 225 -4.67 -26.59 -5.95
C GLU A 225 -3.24 -26.08 -5.67
N ASP A 226 -2.47 -25.74 -6.72
CA ASP A 226 -1.13 -25.19 -6.57
C ASP A 226 -1.12 -23.85 -5.81
N LEU A 227 -2.11 -22.98 -6.05
CA LEU A 227 -2.22 -21.69 -5.36
C LEU A 227 -2.46 -21.88 -3.87
N LEU A 228 -3.35 -22.82 -3.50
CA LEU A 228 -3.68 -23.12 -2.11
C LEU A 228 -2.51 -23.76 -1.38
N GLU A 229 -1.79 -24.71 -2.02
CA GLU A 229 -0.59 -25.33 -1.45
C GLU A 229 0.50 -24.29 -1.16
N GLU A 230 0.76 -23.40 -2.12
CA GLU A 230 1.76 -22.34 -1.96
C GLU A 230 1.35 -21.30 -0.92
N ALA A 231 0.06 -20.97 -0.83
CA ALA A 231 -0.47 -20.07 0.19
C ALA A 231 -0.31 -20.67 1.60
N GLN A 232 -0.58 -21.96 1.75
CA GLN A 232 -0.35 -22.67 3.00
C GLN A 232 1.12 -22.68 3.41
N LYS A 233 2.01 -22.97 2.48
CA LYS A 233 3.46 -22.91 2.71
C LYS A 233 3.90 -21.51 3.17
N TYR A 234 3.42 -20.46 2.49
CA TYR A 234 3.68 -19.07 2.87
C TYR A 234 3.19 -18.76 4.29
N ALA A 235 1.99 -19.23 4.68
CA ALA A 235 1.45 -19.05 6.02
C ALA A 235 2.33 -19.71 7.10
N LEU A 236 2.83 -20.92 6.84
CA LEU A 236 3.71 -21.64 7.76
C LEU A 236 5.07 -20.96 7.94
N GLU A 237 5.67 -20.48 6.85
CA GLU A 237 6.94 -19.74 6.90
C GLU A 237 6.82 -18.45 7.71
N LYS A 238 5.67 -17.77 7.65
CA LYS A 238 5.40 -16.53 8.42
C LYS A 238 5.23 -16.77 9.91
N LYS A 239 4.73 -17.92 10.35
CA LYS A 239 4.59 -18.26 11.77
C LYS A 239 5.93 -18.57 12.46
N GLN A 240 6.98 -18.84 11.67
CA GLN A 240 8.32 -19.18 12.19
C GLN A 240 9.25 -17.98 12.30
N THR A 241 8.83 -16.78 11.84
CA THR A 241 9.64 -15.55 11.79
C THR A 241 9.12 -14.51 12.77
#